data_63cc8428a25581d8e55cecec8a8646e5
#
_entry.id   63cc8428a25581d8e55cecec8a8646e5
#
_cell.length_a   1.000
_cell.length_b   1.000
_cell.length_c   1.000
_cell.angle_alpha   90.00
_cell.angle_beta   90.00
_cell.angle_gamma   90.00
#
_symmetry.space_group_name_H-M   'P 1'
#
loop_
_entity.id
_entity.type
_entity.pdbx_description
1 polymer ?
#
loop_
_entity_poly.entity_id
_entity_poly.type
_entity_poly.pdbx_seq_one_letter_code
_entity_poly.pdbx_strand_id
1 'polypeptide(L)'
;MKSFNKIIYWYAVIALTVPNVALCFTEHLSTWAALANTVLPFGVYMALMSICRKPGKMVWWLFPIIFFAAFQIVLLYLFGKGVIAVDMFLNLVTTNPGEAMELLDNLIPGVASVFILYLPLLILGVVSIRSKKAPVLSSALRKRYALWASALAIVGCIFVATACLSRPSDNTQLDDHHAPQYSVLNDLYPVNVFYNLYLAVKRNNASIHYKEASARFRFDARPSHPEDSCEVYVMVIGETARAMNFSLYGYQRDTNPRLSKTPGLVTFSDVTTQSNTTHKSVPMLLSLASASDFERLFHEKGILQALREAGFHTVFLSNQRPNHSFIDFLGEQADQWLFLKTGDANPAGRELAEAPGKDGNYYDADLLPILDRILARKRKKEFIVLHTYGSHFNYMDRYPRQMAHFQPDTHCEAKKENRPDLINAYDNTIRYTDLVLSGVIERLSRHGGMSAMLYTSDHGENIFDDSHKLFLHASPRASEYELHVPFLVWTSQSFQHQEPAVAQALSANRHKQAQSSRSAFHTMLNIGGISTRFRQEHESLASPAYRPAPLLYLNDHNEAIPQSECGF
;
A
#
# COMPACT_ATOMS: atom_id res chain seq x y z
N MET A 1 -33.31 36.88 -13.82
CA MET A 1 -33.96 35.62 -13.36
C MET A 1 -34.34 34.65 -14.49
N LYS A 2 -34.67 35.08 -15.73
CA LYS A 2 -35.08 34.20 -16.85
C LYS A 2 -34.08 33.08 -17.21
N SER A 3 -32.81 33.21 -16.85
CA SER A 3 -31.74 32.23 -17.19
C SER A 3 -31.26 31.36 -16.04
N PHE A 4 -31.75 31.56 -14.81
CA PHE A 4 -31.19 30.93 -13.58
C PHE A 4 -31.07 29.40 -13.68
N ASN A 5 -32.15 28.70 -13.99
CA ASN A 5 -32.11 27.24 -14.11
C ASN A 5 -31.33 26.75 -15.35
N LYS A 6 -31.13 27.58 -16.38
CA LYS A 6 -30.23 27.26 -17.49
C LYS A 6 -28.76 27.33 -17.05
N ILE A 7 -28.42 28.31 -16.20
CA ILE A 7 -27.08 28.46 -15.65
C ILE A 7 -26.76 27.24 -14.79
N ILE A 8 -27.65 26.83 -13.88
CA ILE A 8 -27.45 25.62 -13.04
C ILE A 8 -27.29 24.36 -13.91
N TYR A 9 -28.10 24.23 -14.96
CA TYR A 9 -28.02 23.11 -15.89
C TYR A 9 -26.60 22.98 -16.48
N TRP A 10 -26.11 24.06 -17.10
CA TRP A 10 -24.81 24.03 -17.75
C TRP A 10 -23.66 24.01 -16.77
N TYR A 11 -23.79 24.68 -15.62
CA TYR A 11 -22.80 24.59 -14.55
C TYR A 11 -22.63 23.14 -14.08
N ALA A 12 -23.74 22.43 -13.81
CA ALA A 12 -23.69 21.06 -13.39
C ALA A 12 -23.03 20.15 -14.46
N VAL A 13 -23.45 20.27 -15.73
CA VAL A 13 -22.87 19.47 -16.82
C VAL A 13 -21.35 19.71 -16.92
N ILE A 14 -20.92 20.98 -16.91
CA ILE A 14 -19.50 21.32 -17.01
C ILE A 14 -18.73 20.82 -15.77
N ALA A 15 -19.21 21.11 -14.56
CA ALA A 15 -18.53 20.73 -13.32
C ALA A 15 -18.38 19.21 -13.18
N LEU A 16 -19.40 18.42 -13.59
CA LEU A 16 -19.33 16.97 -13.59
C LEU A 16 -18.36 16.42 -14.65
N THR A 17 -18.11 17.15 -15.73
CA THR A 17 -17.18 16.73 -16.79
C THR A 17 -15.72 17.11 -16.47
N VAL A 18 -15.46 17.98 -15.50
CA VAL A 18 -14.09 18.40 -15.14
C VAL A 18 -13.17 17.23 -14.85
N PRO A 19 -13.53 16.23 -14.02
CA PRO A 19 -12.64 15.07 -13.77
C PRO A 19 -12.34 14.29 -15.04
N ASN A 20 -13.32 14.10 -15.93
CA ASN A 20 -13.12 13.40 -17.20
C ASN A 20 -12.06 14.10 -18.07
N VAL A 21 -12.14 15.42 -18.18
CA VAL A 21 -11.17 16.21 -18.94
C VAL A 21 -9.80 16.16 -18.25
N ALA A 22 -9.73 16.30 -16.93
CA ALA A 22 -8.48 16.22 -16.19
C ALA A 22 -7.77 14.89 -16.42
N LEU A 23 -8.49 13.77 -16.32
CA LEU A 23 -7.96 12.41 -16.55
C LEU A 23 -7.43 12.22 -17.99
N CYS A 24 -7.99 12.90 -19.00
CA CYS A 24 -7.44 12.84 -20.35
C CYS A 24 -6.00 13.40 -20.44
N PHE A 25 -5.65 14.35 -19.55
CA PHE A 25 -4.31 14.93 -19.51
C PHE A 25 -3.33 14.16 -18.60
N THR A 26 -3.87 13.46 -17.59
CA THR A 26 -3.02 12.79 -16.60
C THR A 26 -2.76 11.32 -16.91
N GLU A 27 -3.65 10.65 -17.67
CA GLU A 27 -3.61 9.19 -17.88
C GLU A 27 -3.05 8.76 -19.24
N HIS A 28 -2.42 9.61 -20.00
CA HIS A 28 -1.86 9.26 -21.32
C HIS A 28 -2.80 8.45 -22.22
N LEU A 29 -4.09 8.77 -22.19
CA LEU A 29 -5.11 8.05 -22.96
C LEU A 29 -4.88 8.22 -24.46
N SER A 30 -5.14 7.16 -25.25
CA SER A 30 -5.21 7.30 -26.70
C SER A 30 -6.25 8.33 -27.11
N THR A 31 -6.12 8.92 -28.29
CA THR A 31 -7.08 9.95 -28.77
C THR A 31 -8.53 9.47 -28.69
N TRP A 32 -8.78 8.20 -29.06
CA TRP A 32 -10.13 7.63 -29.03
C TRP A 32 -10.63 7.43 -27.60
N ALA A 33 -9.76 6.98 -26.69
CA ALA A 33 -10.09 6.86 -25.26
C ALA A 33 -10.37 8.21 -24.61
N ALA A 34 -9.60 9.25 -24.91
CA ALA A 34 -9.82 10.60 -24.40
C ALA A 34 -11.15 11.19 -24.90
N LEU A 35 -11.49 10.99 -26.20
CA LEU A 35 -12.78 11.37 -26.76
C LEU A 35 -13.93 10.58 -26.13
N ALA A 36 -13.77 9.27 -25.91
CA ALA A 36 -14.74 8.44 -25.22
C ALA A 36 -14.99 8.95 -23.80
N ASN A 37 -13.93 9.21 -23.02
CA ASN A 37 -14.01 9.71 -21.65
C ASN A 37 -14.58 11.12 -21.50
N THR A 38 -14.60 11.91 -22.57
CA THR A 38 -15.13 13.28 -22.54
C THR A 38 -16.55 13.33 -23.10
N VAL A 39 -16.75 12.83 -24.32
CA VAL A 39 -17.99 13.04 -25.08
C VAL A 39 -19.15 12.21 -24.51
N LEU A 40 -18.91 10.92 -24.17
CA LEU A 40 -19.97 10.07 -23.64
C LEU A 40 -20.47 10.56 -22.27
N PRO A 41 -19.63 10.78 -21.25
CA PRO A 41 -20.09 11.31 -19.96
C PRO A 41 -20.76 12.68 -20.09
N PHE A 42 -20.24 13.58 -20.90
CA PHE A 42 -20.86 14.89 -21.14
C PHE A 42 -22.28 14.75 -21.70
N GLY A 43 -22.49 13.88 -22.71
CA GLY A 43 -23.80 13.57 -23.25
C GLY A 43 -24.74 12.96 -22.19
N VAL A 44 -24.23 12.03 -21.38
CA VAL A 44 -25.00 11.39 -20.30
C VAL A 44 -25.40 12.43 -19.23
N TYR A 45 -24.49 13.29 -18.79
CA TYR A 45 -24.81 14.36 -17.82
C TYR A 45 -25.85 15.34 -18.38
N MET A 46 -25.74 15.72 -19.66
CA MET A 46 -26.77 16.53 -20.32
C MET A 46 -28.13 15.85 -20.32
N ALA A 47 -28.18 14.55 -20.63
CA ALA A 47 -29.43 13.79 -20.64
C ALA A 47 -30.06 13.76 -19.24
N LEU A 48 -29.28 13.38 -18.21
CA LEU A 48 -29.73 13.32 -16.82
C LEU A 48 -30.25 14.68 -16.33
N MET A 49 -29.52 15.75 -16.58
CA MET A 49 -29.93 17.12 -16.21
C MET A 49 -31.22 17.58 -16.93
N SER A 50 -31.53 16.99 -18.10
CA SER A 50 -32.75 17.27 -18.86
C SER A 50 -34.02 16.64 -18.30
N ILE A 51 -33.91 15.64 -17.40
CA ILE A 51 -35.06 14.93 -16.82
C ILE A 51 -35.91 15.86 -15.97
N CYS A 52 -35.30 16.71 -15.16
CA CYS A 52 -36.00 17.54 -14.19
C CYS A 52 -36.34 18.93 -14.74
N ARG A 53 -37.57 19.43 -14.44
CA ARG A 53 -37.95 20.84 -14.75
C ARG A 53 -37.13 21.84 -13.96
N LYS A 54 -36.72 21.47 -12.73
CA LYS A 54 -35.80 22.21 -11.86
C LYS A 54 -34.50 21.45 -11.77
N PRO A 55 -33.42 21.89 -12.45
CA PRO A 55 -32.13 21.19 -12.47
C PRO A 55 -31.54 20.93 -11.09
N GLY A 56 -31.82 21.81 -10.11
CA GLY A 56 -31.36 21.61 -8.73
C GLY A 56 -31.81 20.28 -8.11
N LYS A 57 -32.96 19.72 -8.52
CA LYS A 57 -33.34 18.37 -8.07
C LYS A 57 -32.37 17.33 -8.58
N MET A 58 -31.97 17.43 -9.86
CA MET A 58 -31.02 16.48 -10.46
C MET A 58 -29.63 16.63 -9.87
N VAL A 59 -29.17 17.85 -9.55
CA VAL A 59 -27.90 18.09 -8.85
C VAL A 59 -27.81 17.27 -7.55
N TRP A 60 -28.89 17.25 -6.76
CA TRP A 60 -28.92 16.48 -5.52
C TRP A 60 -29.07 14.96 -5.73
N TRP A 61 -29.74 14.54 -6.81
CA TRP A 61 -29.76 13.13 -7.20
C TRP A 61 -28.38 12.63 -7.66
N LEU A 62 -27.61 13.51 -8.28
CA LEU A 62 -26.25 13.23 -8.74
C LEU A 62 -25.19 13.48 -7.64
N PHE A 63 -25.60 13.73 -6.40
CA PHE A 63 -24.67 13.97 -5.29
C PHE A 63 -23.58 12.87 -5.15
N PRO A 64 -23.86 11.55 -5.28
CA PRO A 64 -22.81 10.53 -5.24
C PRO A 64 -21.75 10.74 -6.33
N ILE A 65 -22.16 11.11 -7.55
CA ILE A 65 -21.21 11.39 -8.64
C ILE A 65 -20.43 12.67 -8.35
N ILE A 66 -21.07 13.70 -7.81
CA ILE A 66 -20.39 14.95 -7.39
C ILE A 66 -19.37 14.65 -6.29
N PHE A 67 -19.69 13.80 -5.33
CA PHE A 67 -18.78 13.38 -4.27
C PHE A 67 -17.53 12.70 -4.85
N PHE A 68 -17.71 11.72 -5.73
CA PHE A 68 -16.58 11.04 -6.37
C PHE A 68 -15.81 11.97 -7.33
N ALA A 69 -16.47 12.90 -7.99
CA ALA A 69 -15.80 13.91 -8.79
C ALA A 69 -14.91 14.84 -7.94
N ALA A 70 -15.41 15.24 -6.77
CA ALA A 70 -14.64 16.00 -5.80
C ALA A 70 -13.42 15.20 -5.28
N PHE A 71 -13.63 13.94 -4.91
CA PHE A 71 -12.58 13.05 -4.45
C PHE A 71 -11.52 12.83 -5.54
N GLN A 72 -11.93 12.59 -6.79
CA GLN A 72 -11.02 12.45 -7.93
C GLN A 72 -10.12 13.69 -8.12
N ILE A 73 -10.65 14.89 -7.97
CA ILE A 73 -9.85 16.14 -8.09
C ILE A 73 -8.80 16.22 -6.97
N VAL A 74 -9.17 15.86 -5.73
CA VAL A 74 -8.22 15.82 -4.61
C VAL A 74 -7.11 14.81 -4.88
N LEU A 75 -7.43 13.63 -5.39
CA LEU A 75 -6.44 12.61 -5.75
C LEU A 75 -5.49 13.07 -6.86
N LEU A 76 -6.03 13.71 -7.90
CA LEU A 76 -5.19 14.28 -8.96
C LEU A 76 -4.29 15.40 -8.45
N TYR A 77 -4.73 16.15 -7.44
CA TYR A 77 -3.89 17.12 -6.77
C TYR A 77 -2.73 16.47 -6.00
N LEU A 78 -3.00 15.36 -5.29
CA LEU A 78 -2.01 14.66 -4.48
C LEU A 78 -0.98 13.88 -5.32
N PHE A 79 -1.48 13.08 -6.24
CA PHE A 79 -0.65 12.12 -6.99
C PHE A 79 -0.33 12.59 -8.41
N GLY A 80 -0.93 13.66 -8.89
CA GLY A 80 -0.75 14.16 -10.25
C GLY A 80 -1.40 13.30 -11.33
N LYS A 81 -1.87 12.10 -11.00
CA LYS A 81 -2.51 11.12 -11.91
C LYS A 81 -3.28 10.05 -11.15
N GLY A 82 -3.93 9.19 -11.89
CA GLY A 82 -4.66 8.04 -11.35
C GLY A 82 -6.15 8.26 -11.16
N VAL A 83 -6.89 7.18 -11.30
CA VAL A 83 -8.31 7.10 -10.97
C VAL A 83 -8.43 6.63 -9.52
N ILE A 84 -9.57 6.90 -8.88
CA ILE A 84 -9.88 6.36 -7.54
C ILE A 84 -9.78 4.83 -7.59
N ALA A 85 -8.74 4.30 -6.99
CA ALA A 85 -8.37 2.89 -7.01
C ALA A 85 -9.20 2.06 -6.02
N VAL A 86 -9.25 0.74 -6.20
CA VAL A 86 -9.89 -0.19 -5.26
C VAL A 86 -9.24 -0.08 -3.89
N ASP A 87 -7.90 -0.01 -3.86
CA ASP A 87 -7.10 0.08 -2.64
C ASP A 87 -7.34 1.40 -1.89
N MET A 88 -7.66 2.49 -2.60
CA MET A 88 -8.05 3.76 -1.97
C MET A 88 -9.38 3.66 -1.23
N PHE A 89 -10.34 2.90 -1.77
CA PHE A 89 -11.60 2.62 -1.05
C PHE A 89 -11.37 1.74 0.17
N LEU A 90 -10.48 0.75 0.07
CA LEU A 90 -10.11 -0.09 1.21
C LEU A 90 -9.40 0.74 2.27
N ASN A 91 -8.45 1.58 1.88
CA ASN A 91 -7.77 2.49 2.80
C ASN A 91 -8.73 3.44 3.52
N LEU A 92 -9.77 3.92 2.85
CA LEU A 92 -10.78 4.79 3.50
C LEU A 92 -11.46 4.10 4.68
N VAL A 93 -11.59 2.76 4.66
CA VAL A 93 -12.18 1.96 5.74
C VAL A 93 -11.14 1.57 6.79
N THR A 94 -9.87 1.40 6.40
CA THR A 94 -8.79 0.90 7.27
C THR A 94 -7.88 2.00 7.82
N THR A 95 -7.86 3.21 7.21
CA THR A 95 -7.05 4.35 7.68
C THR A 95 -7.58 4.86 9.01
N ASN A 96 -6.69 5.04 9.96
CA ASN A 96 -7.06 5.62 11.26
C ASN A 96 -7.08 7.17 11.19
N PRO A 97 -7.85 7.85 12.09
CA PRO A 97 -7.94 9.30 12.10
C PRO A 97 -6.60 10.03 12.25
N GLY A 98 -5.61 9.42 12.92
CA GLY A 98 -4.28 10.00 13.09
C GLY A 98 -3.54 10.13 11.77
N GLU A 99 -3.50 9.07 10.96
CA GLU A 99 -2.89 9.09 9.62
C GLU A 99 -3.59 10.08 8.68
N ALA A 100 -4.94 10.13 8.74
CA ALA A 100 -5.71 11.09 7.95
C ALA A 100 -5.36 12.53 8.31
N MET A 101 -5.12 12.83 9.58
CA MET A 101 -4.74 14.17 10.05
C MET A 101 -3.33 14.57 9.62
N GLU A 102 -2.37 13.64 9.55
CA GLU A 102 -1.00 13.89 9.07
C GLU A 102 -0.95 14.40 7.62
N LEU A 103 -1.93 13.99 6.80
CA LEU A 103 -2.04 14.42 5.40
C LEU A 103 -2.89 15.69 5.21
N LEU A 104 -3.70 16.08 6.20
CA LEU A 104 -4.74 17.11 6.02
C LEU A 104 -4.17 18.47 5.58
N ASP A 105 -3.05 18.89 6.16
CA ASP A 105 -2.42 20.17 5.84
C ASP A 105 -1.97 20.24 4.37
N ASN A 106 -1.57 19.12 3.81
CA ASN A 106 -1.15 19.01 2.40
C ASN A 106 -2.34 18.99 1.44
N LEU A 107 -3.54 18.65 1.93
CA LEU A 107 -4.77 18.57 1.12
C LEU A 107 -5.49 19.92 0.95
N ILE A 108 -5.17 20.94 1.74
CA ILE A 108 -5.90 22.20 1.79
C ILE A 108 -6.12 22.82 0.40
N PRO A 109 -5.13 22.94 -0.52
CA PRO A 109 -5.37 23.53 -1.83
C PRO A 109 -6.30 22.67 -2.71
N GLY A 110 -6.15 21.34 -2.67
CA GLY A 110 -7.02 20.42 -3.40
C GLY A 110 -8.47 20.50 -2.89
N VAL A 111 -8.66 20.49 -1.59
CA VAL A 111 -9.97 20.65 -0.94
C VAL A 111 -10.58 22.01 -1.26
N ALA A 112 -9.79 23.09 -1.22
CA ALA A 112 -10.27 24.43 -1.58
C ALA A 112 -10.79 24.47 -3.02
N SER A 113 -10.09 23.85 -3.98
CA SER A 113 -10.53 23.78 -5.38
C SER A 113 -11.88 23.07 -5.55
N VAL A 114 -12.08 21.99 -4.80
CA VAL A 114 -13.34 21.24 -4.74
C VAL A 114 -14.47 22.11 -4.16
N PHE A 115 -14.22 22.83 -3.07
CA PHE A 115 -15.21 23.76 -2.51
C PHE A 115 -15.59 24.86 -3.48
N ILE A 116 -14.64 25.44 -4.19
CA ILE A 116 -14.89 26.48 -5.20
C ILE A 116 -15.76 25.94 -6.35
N LEU A 117 -15.51 24.68 -6.77
CA LEU A 117 -16.19 24.09 -7.93
C LEU A 117 -17.58 23.56 -7.58
N TYR A 118 -17.74 22.81 -6.48
CA TYR A 118 -18.96 22.05 -6.21
C TYR A 118 -19.87 22.67 -5.15
N LEU A 119 -19.35 23.41 -4.16
CA LEU A 119 -20.20 24.01 -3.13
C LEU A 119 -21.20 25.04 -3.69
N PRO A 120 -20.80 25.97 -4.61
CA PRO A 120 -21.76 26.86 -5.24
C PRO A 120 -22.83 26.11 -6.03
N LEU A 121 -22.47 25.00 -6.72
CA LEU A 121 -23.42 24.17 -7.45
C LEU A 121 -24.49 23.58 -6.52
N LEU A 122 -24.09 23.03 -5.37
CA LEU A 122 -25.01 22.45 -4.37
C LEU A 122 -25.92 23.54 -3.77
N ILE A 123 -25.38 24.72 -3.43
CA ILE A 123 -26.15 25.85 -2.89
C ILE A 123 -27.18 26.31 -3.94
N LEU A 124 -26.76 26.54 -5.18
CA LEU A 124 -27.65 26.92 -6.28
C LEU A 124 -28.72 25.84 -6.54
N GLY A 125 -28.36 24.57 -6.36
CA GLY A 125 -29.29 23.44 -6.40
C GLY A 125 -30.43 23.60 -5.39
N VAL A 126 -30.11 23.92 -4.13
CA VAL A 126 -31.11 24.17 -3.06
C VAL A 126 -31.98 25.39 -3.41
N VAL A 127 -31.37 26.49 -3.87
CA VAL A 127 -32.10 27.70 -4.29
C VAL A 127 -33.06 27.39 -5.44
N SER A 128 -32.63 26.60 -6.44
CA SER A 128 -33.49 26.15 -7.56
C SER A 128 -34.71 25.36 -7.06
N ILE A 129 -34.52 24.49 -6.08
CA ILE A 129 -35.62 23.68 -5.53
C ILE A 129 -36.62 24.54 -4.75
N ARG A 130 -36.11 25.36 -3.82
CA ARG A 130 -36.92 26.14 -2.86
C ARG A 130 -37.58 27.35 -3.49
N SER A 131 -36.98 27.99 -4.49
CA SER A 131 -37.50 29.21 -5.08
C SER A 131 -38.75 28.92 -5.91
N LYS A 132 -39.88 29.50 -5.51
CA LYS A 132 -41.14 29.52 -6.30
C LYS A 132 -41.04 30.44 -7.50
N LYS A 133 -40.18 31.46 -7.45
CA LYS A 133 -39.99 32.49 -8.50
C LYS A 133 -38.98 32.07 -9.58
N ALA A 134 -38.19 31.02 -9.36
CA ALA A 134 -37.23 30.55 -10.36
C ALA A 134 -37.98 29.88 -11.53
N PRO A 135 -37.82 30.36 -12.78
CA PRO A 135 -38.49 29.83 -13.94
C PRO A 135 -38.01 28.37 -14.19
N VAL A 136 -38.96 27.46 -14.36
CA VAL A 136 -38.65 26.09 -14.73
C VAL A 136 -38.14 25.97 -16.16
N LEU A 137 -37.34 24.97 -16.47
CA LEU A 137 -36.97 24.65 -17.85
C LEU A 137 -38.22 24.19 -18.62
N SER A 138 -38.52 24.87 -19.74
CA SER A 138 -39.68 24.50 -20.59
C SER A 138 -39.51 23.11 -21.17
N SER A 139 -40.64 22.44 -21.44
CA SER A 139 -40.65 21.09 -22.04
C SER A 139 -39.91 21.08 -23.39
N ALA A 140 -40.12 22.09 -24.21
CA ALA A 140 -39.46 22.21 -25.51
C ALA A 140 -37.90 22.32 -25.36
N LEU A 141 -37.43 23.13 -24.40
CA LEU A 141 -35.99 23.26 -24.15
C LEU A 141 -35.37 21.95 -23.63
N ARG A 142 -36.06 21.26 -22.71
CA ARG A 142 -35.57 19.97 -22.18
C ARG A 142 -35.53 18.90 -23.28
N LYS A 143 -36.56 18.81 -24.13
CA LYS A 143 -36.58 17.91 -25.29
C LYS A 143 -35.41 18.21 -26.24
N ARG A 144 -35.13 19.49 -26.52
CA ARG A 144 -33.99 19.89 -27.34
C ARG A 144 -32.66 19.48 -26.73
N TYR A 145 -32.47 19.72 -25.42
CA TYR A 145 -31.25 19.30 -24.71
C TYR A 145 -31.10 17.78 -24.69
N ALA A 146 -32.19 17.03 -24.43
CA ALA A 146 -32.18 15.58 -24.48
C ALA A 146 -31.82 15.03 -25.87
N LEU A 147 -32.32 15.66 -26.95
CA LEU A 147 -31.98 15.28 -28.33
C LEU A 147 -30.48 15.44 -28.60
N TRP A 148 -29.91 16.60 -28.24
CA TRP A 148 -28.46 16.83 -28.38
C TRP A 148 -27.66 15.88 -27.49
N ALA A 149 -28.10 15.64 -26.27
CA ALA A 149 -27.49 14.69 -25.35
C ALA A 149 -27.46 13.26 -25.93
N SER A 150 -28.59 12.82 -26.54
CA SER A 150 -28.66 11.51 -27.20
C SER A 150 -27.71 11.41 -28.39
N ALA A 151 -27.62 12.48 -29.20
CA ALA A 151 -26.68 12.50 -30.32
C ALA A 151 -25.23 12.42 -29.84
N LEU A 152 -24.87 13.19 -28.81
CA LEU A 152 -23.51 13.12 -28.20
C LEU A 152 -23.23 11.76 -27.56
N ALA A 153 -24.22 11.16 -26.86
CA ALA A 153 -24.04 9.84 -26.27
C ALA A 153 -23.81 8.76 -27.34
N ILE A 154 -24.53 8.83 -28.49
CA ILE A 154 -24.30 7.91 -29.62
C ILE A 154 -22.88 8.07 -30.17
N VAL A 155 -22.43 9.31 -30.41
CA VAL A 155 -21.07 9.59 -30.87
C VAL A 155 -20.04 9.12 -29.83
N GLY A 156 -20.30 9.36 -28.55
CA GLY A 156 -19.46 8.86 -27.46
C GLY A 156 -19.37 7.32 -27.42
N CYS A 157 -20.48 6.62 -27.64
CA CYS A 157 -20.48 5.15 -27.77
C CYS A 157 -19.64 4.67 -28.96
N ILE A 158 -19.66 5.40 -30.08
CA ILE A 158 -18.79 5.09 -31.22
C ILE A 158 -17.33 5.25 -30.82
N PHE A 159 -16.96 6.32 -30.10
CA PHE A 159 -15.59 6.49 -29.61
C PHE A 159 -15.18 5.40 -28.64
N VAL A 160 -16.04 4.97 -27.72
CA VAL A 160 -15.80 3.83 -26.83
C VAL A 160 -15.54 2.57 -27.66
N ALA A 161 -16.42 2.22 -28.62
CA ALA A 161 -16.25 1.06 -29.47
C ALA A 161 -14.93 1.13 -30.25
N THR A 162 -14.58 2.31 -30.79
CA THR A 162 -13.32 2.50 -31.49
C THR A 162 -12.12 2.33 -30.54
N ALA A 163 -12.16 2.90 -29.35
CA ALA A 163 -11.10 2.75 -28.35
C ALA A 163 -10.90 1.28 -27.94
N CYS A 164 -11.99 0.54 -27.70
CA CYS A 164 -11.94 -0.89 -27.37
C CYS A 164 -11.42 -1.78 -28.51
N LEU A 165 -11.62 -1.36 -29.77
CA LEU A 165 -11.19 -2.12 -30.96
C LEU A 165 -9.80 -1.70 -31.45
N SER A 166 -9.33 -0.50 -31.09
CA SER A 166 -8.01 0.00 -31.48
C SER A 166 -6.94 -0.80 -30.73
N ARG A 167 -6.04 -1.42 -31.48
CA ARG A 167 -4.82 -1.99 -30.90
C ARG A 167 -3.92 -0.84 -30.46
N PRO A 168 -3.18 -0.98 -29.36
CA PRO A 168 -2.11 -0.04 -29.01
C PRO A 168 -1.19 0.12 -30.22
N SER A 169 -0.90 1.37 -30.59
CA SER A 169 -0.07 1.65 -31.76
C SER A 169 1.40 1.35 -31.44
N ASP A 170 2.03 0.46 -32.20
CA ASP A 170 3.47 0.14 -32.15
C ASP A 170 4.40 1.33 -32.53
N ASN A 171 3.86 2.53 -32.76
CA ASN A 171 4.59 3.63 -33.38
C ASN A 171 5.10 4.73 -32.45
N THR A 172 5.11 4.53 -31.13
CA THR A 172 5.83 5.42 -30.22
C THR A 172 7.14 4.77 -29.79
N GLN A 173 8.22 5.09 -30.50
CA GLN A 173 9.60 4.64 -30.27
C GLN A 173 10.22 5.09 -28.92
N LEU A 174 9.45 5.27 -27.87
CA LEU A 174 9.99 5.74 -26.58
C LEU A 174 9.50 4.97 -25.35
N ASP A 175 8.53 4.05 -25.47
CA ASP A 175 8.14 3.21 -24.34
C ASP A 175 7.78 1.80 -24.84
N ASP A 176 8.62 0.83 -24.53
CA ASP A 176 8.47 -0.61 -24.80
C ASP A 176 7.32 -1.27 -23.99
N HIS A 177 6.37 -0.48 -23.51
CA HIS A 177 5.26 -0.97 -22.69
C HIS A 177 3.98 -1.02 -23.53
N HIS A 178 3.48 -2.21 -23.74
CA HIS A 178 2.17 -2.47 -24.32
C HIS A 178 1.10 -1.81 -23.46
N ALA A 179 0.60 -0.64 -23.87
CA ALA A 179 -0.51 -0.02 -23.18
C ALA A 179 -1.70 -1.01 -23.18
N PRO A 180 -2.31 -1.29 -22.01
CA PRO A 180 -3.42 -2.23 -21.94
C PRO A 180 -4.57 -1.77 -22.83
N GLN A 181 -5.31 -2.73 -23.40
CA GLN A 181 -6.46 -2.44 -24.24
C GLN A 181 -7.52 -1.67 -23.42
N TYR A 182 -8.06 -0.60 -24.01
CA TYR A 182 -9.10 0.22 -23.35
C TYR A 182 -10.29 -0.64 -22.90
N SER A 183 -10.67 -0.50 -21.64
CA SER A 183 -11.79 -1.17 -20.99
C SER A 183 -12.76 -0.16 -20.38
N VAL A 184 -14.06 -0.33 -20.68
CA VAL A 184 -15.10 0.55 -20.11
C VAL A 184 -15.13 0.49 -18.58
N LEU A 185 -14.84 -0.68 -18.00
CA LEU A 185 -14.87 -0.87 -16.54
C LEU A 185 -13.63 -0.24 -15.87
N ASN A 186 -12.48 -0.25 -16.55
CA ASN A 186 -11.23 0.21 -15.94
C ASN A 186 -10.90 1.66 -16.31
N ASP A 187 -11.33 2.13 -17.51
CA ASP A 187 -10.83 3.39 -18.06
C ASP A 187 -11.88 4.47 -18.23
N LEU A 188 -13.19 4.11 -18.29
CA LEU A 188 -14.26 5.10 -18.49
C LEU A 188 -14.72 5.71 -17.15
N TYR A 189 -14.36 6.95 -16.88
CA TYR A 189 -14.85 7.69 -15.71
C TYR A 189 -16.30 8.19 -15.93
N PRO A 190 -17.23 8.06 -14.97
CA PRO A 190 -17.07 7.51 -13.61
C PRO A 190 -17.41 6.01 -13.46
N VAL A 191 -17.56 5.25 -14.55
CA VAL A 191 -17.92 3.82 -14.50
C VAL A 191 -16.88 3.05 -13.70
N ASN A 192 -15.60 3.31 -13.95
CA ASN A 192 -14.46 2.70 -13.24
C ASN A 192 -14.52 2.94 -11.72
N VAL A 193 -14.91 4.13 -11.28
CA VAL A 193 -15.03 4.44 -9.84
C VAL A 193 -16.09 3.55 -9.16
N PHE A 194 -17.25 3.36 -9.79
CA PHE A 194 -18.28 2.48 -9.26
C PHE A 194 -17.89 1.01 -9.33
N TYR A 195 -17.16 0.61 -10.36
CA TYR A 195 -16.61 -0.73 -10.47
C TYR A 195 -15.55 -1.00 -9.39
N ASN A 196 -14.64 -0.06 -9.16
CA ASN A 196 -13.63 -0.15 -8.10
C ASN A 196 -14.27 -0.18 -6.71
N LEU A 197 -15.32 0.61 -6.47
CA LEU A 197 -16.11 0.54 -5.23
C LEU A 197 -16.74 -0.85 -5.05
N TYR A 198 -17.32 -1.41 -6.10
CA TYR A 198 -17.89 -2.77 -6.05
C TYR A 198 -16.81 -3.81 -5.70
N LEU A 199 -15.62 -3.73 -6.31
CA LEU A 199 -14.50 -4.62 -6.00
C LEU A 199 -14.02 -4.46 -4.56
N ALA A 200 -13.92 -3.21 -4.06
CA ALA A 200 -13.53 -2.93 -2.69
C ALA A 200 -14.53 -3.54 -1.68
N VAL A 201 -15.83 -3.37 -1.91
CA VAL A 201 -16.87 -3.97 -1.06
C VAL A 201 -16.80 -5.50 -1.11
N LYS A 202 -16.59 -6.09 -2.28
CA LYS A 202 -16.44 -7.55 -2.44
C LYS A 202 -15.22 -8.07 -1.65
N ARG A 203 -14.07 -7.39 -1.74
CA ARG A 203 -12.84 -7.76 -1.02
C ARG A 203 -13.00 -7.60 0.48
N ASN A 204 -13.57 -6.48 0.93
CA ASN A 204 -13.84 -6.25 2.35
C ASN A 204 -14.77 -7.34 2.92
N ASN A 205 -15.80 -7.74 2.18
CA ASN A 205 -16.68 -8.83 2.60
C ASN A 205 -15.95 -10.18 2.70
N ALA A 206 -15.03 -10.48 1.78
CA ALA A 206 -14.21 -11.69 1.85
C ALA A 206 -13.28 -11.66 3.08
N SER A 207 -12.68 -10.51 3.40
CA SER A 207 -11.81 -10.38 4.57
C SER A 207 -12.55 -10.55 5.90
N ILE A 208 -13.78 -10.07 6.02
CA ILE A 208 -14.63 -10.25 7.21
C ILE A 208 -14.86 -11.75 7.51
N HIS A 209 -14.95 -12.59 6.50
CA HIS A 209 -15.19 -14.03 6.65
C HIS A 209 -13.90 -14.87 6.72
N TYR A 210 -12.73 -14.23 6.78
CA TYR A 210 -11.44 -14.90 6.79
C TYR A 210 -11.28 -15.94 7.89
N LYS A 211 -11.68 -15.61 9.13
CA LYS A 211 -11.54 -16.53 10.28
C LYS A 211 -12.28 -17.85 10.05
N GLU A 212 -13.42 -17.82 9.42
CA GLU A 212 -14.23 -18.98 9.08
C GLU A 212 -13.62 -19.75 7.90
N ALA A 213 -13.24 -19.03 6.83
CA ALA A 213 -12.66 -19.61 5.62
C ALA A 213 -11.33 -20.34 5.90
N SER A 214 -10.47 -19.76 6.75
CA SER A 214 -9.16 -20.33 7.11
C SER A 214 -9.19 -21.32 8.28
N ALA A 215 -10.35 -21.52 8.95
CA ALA A 215 -10.43 -22.29 10.20
C ALA A 215 -9.86 -23.71 10.11
N ARG A 216 -10.05 -24.37 8.95
CA ARG A 216 -9.61 -25.76 8.71
C ARG A 216 -8.22 -25.85 8.11
N PHE A 217 -7.62 -24.73 7.69
CA PHE A 217 -6.30 -24.76 7.07
C PHE A 217 -5.23 -25.18 8.09
N ARG A 218 -4.32 -26.06 7.66
CA ARG A 218 -3.15 -26.52 8.42
C ARG A 218 -1.95 -26.59 7.48
N PHE A 219 -0.80 -26.19 7.99
CA PHE A 219 0.48 -26.34 7.31
C PHE A 219 1.01 -27.79 7.42
N ASP A 220 0.55 -28.54 8.41
CA ASP A 220 1.13 -29.83 8.81
C ASP A 220 2.64 -29.70 9.04
N ALA A 221 3.03 -28.56 9.60
CA ALA A 221 4.41 -28.16 9.75
C ALA A 221 5.11 -28.94 10.88
N ARG A 222 6.34 -29.35 10.64
CA ARG A 222 7.17 -30.11 11.60
C ARG A 222 8.56 -29.51 11.68
N PRO A 223 9.19 -29.46 12.87
CA PRO A 223 10.57 -29.02 12.99
C PRO A 223 11.51 -30.13 12.46
N SER A 224 12.59 -29.76 11.79
CA SER A 224 13.70 -30.64 11.43
C SER A 224 14.81 -30.62 12.47
N HIS A 225 14.86 -29.57 13.30
CA HIS A 225 15.82 -29.49 14.41
C HIS A 225 15.33 -30.23 15.64
N PRO A 226 16.26 -30.73 16.51
CA PRO A 226 15.91 -31.43 17.75
C PRO A 226 14.93 -30.63 18.62
N GLU A 227 14.09 -31.33 19.39
CA GLU A 227 13.11 -30.70 20.28
C GLU A 227 13.75 -29.87 21.41
N ASP A 228 14.97 -30.23 21.80
CA ASP A 228 15.72 -29.58 22.87
C ASP A 228 16.64 -28.44 22.38
N SER A 229 16.69 -28.19 21.08
CA SER A 229 17.45 -27.06 20.52
C SER A 229 16.93 -25.71 21.04
N CYS A 230 17.88 -24.83 21.36
CA CYS A 230 17.55 -23.45 21.74
C CYS A 230 17.56 -22.59 20.49
N GLU A 231 16.39 -22.12 20.07
CA GLU A 231 16.18 -21.45 18.79
C GLU A 231 15.32 -20.18 18.97
N VAL A 232 15.83 -19.05 18.54
CA VAL A 232 15.08 -17.79 18.55
C VAL A 232 15.20 -17.11 17.19
N TYR A 233 14.08 -16.95 16.52
CA TYR A 233 14.02 -16.32 15.22
C TYR A 233 13.14 -15.08 15.25
N VAL A 234 13.62 -14.00 14.64
CA VAL A 234 12.88 -12.73 14.57
C VAL A 234 12.69 -12.35 13.11
N MET A 235 11.47 -12.08 12.73
CA MET A 235 11.13 -11.44 11.46
C MET A 235 10.72 -10.00 11.74
N VAL A 236 11.47 -9.04 11.18
CA VAL A 236 11.16 -7.61 11.30
C VAL A 236 10.58 -7.14 9.98
N ILE A 237 9.35 -6.66 10.01
CA ILE A 237 8.68 -6.06 8.87
C ILE A 237 8.80 -4.55 9.01
N GLY A 238 9.54 -3.94 8.08
CA GLY A 238 9.67 -2.49 7.93
C GLY A 238 8.49 -1.91 7.17
N GLU A 239 8.34 -0.61 7.27
CA GLU A 239 7.32 0.18 6.60
C GLU A 239 7.99 1.26 5.77
N THR A 240 7.65 1.34 4.48
CA THR A 240 7.99 2.47 3.58
C THR A 240 9.51 2.69 3.37
N ALA A 241 10.38 1.74 3.73
CA ALA A 241 11.82 1.90 3.59
C ALA A 241 12.32 1.41 2.23
N ARG A 242 12.92 2.32 1.42
CA ARG A 242 13.49 1.97 0.11
C ARG A 242 14.99 1.65 0.22
N ALA A 243 15.43 0.63 -0.52
CA ALA A 243 16.83 0.19 -0.50
C ALA A 243 17.81 1.29 -0.90
N MET A 244 17.43 2.19 -1.80
CA MET A 244 18.26 3.25 -2.35
C MET A 244 18.81 4.24 -1.30
N ASN A 245 18.17 4.34 -0.12
CA ASN A 245 18.62 5.21 0.98
C ASN A 245 19.42 4.45 2.06
N PHE A 246 19.73 3.16 1.83
CA PHE A 246 20.61 2.40 2.72
C PHE A 246 22.07 2.47 2.25
N SER A 247 22.96 2.93 3.12
CA SER A 247 24.41 2.92 2.83
C SER A 247 24.96 1.50 2.62
N LEU A 248 24.28 0.48 3.13
CA LEU A 248 24.55 -0.93 2.86
C LEU A 248 24.44 -1.33 1.38
N TYR A 249 23.71 -0.57 0.59
CA TYR A 249 23.52 -0.77 -0.85
C TYR A 249 24.22 0.30 -1.70
N GLY A 250 25.13 1.08 -1.09
CA GLY A 250 25.94 2.06 -1.81
C GLY A 250 25.40 3.49 -1.78
N TYR A 251 24.38 3.79 -0.98
CA TYR A 251 23.96 5.16 -0.76
C TYR A 251 25.07 5.99 -0.12
N GLN A 252 25.26 7.22 -0.60
CA GLN A 252 26.44 8.05 -0.24
C GLN A 252 26.40 8.58 1.20
N ARG A 253 25.22 8.62 1.81
CA ARG A 253 25.07 9.09 3.20
C ARG A 253 25.13 7.92 4.16
N ASP A 254 25.74 8.12 5.33
CA ASP A 254 25.91 7.10 6.37
C ASP A 254 24.60 6.86 7.13
N THR A 255 23.68 6.13 6.49
CA THR A 255 22.38 5.78 7.05
C THR A 255 22.38 4.46 7.85
N ASN A 256 23.41 3.61 7.68
CA ASN A 256 23.52 2.32 8.37
C ASN A 256 24.85 2.13 9.11
N PRO A 257 25.24 3.04 10.03
CA PRO A 257 26.56 3.03 10.68
C PRO A 257 26.82 1.83 11.59
N ARG A 258 25.76 1.17 12.07
CA ARG A 258 25.82 0.02 12.98
C ARG A 258 25.77 -1.29 12.21
N LEU A 259 24.79 -1.46 11.34
CA LEU A 259 24.60 -2.67 10.53
C LEU A 259 25.79 -2.92 9.60
N SER A 260 26.43 -1.88 9.07
CA SER A 260 27.63 -2.02 8.23
C SER A 260 28.82 -2.69 8.94
N LYS A 261 28.81 -2.70 10.28
CA LYS A 261 29.85 -3.29 11.13
C LYS A 261 29.39 -4.60 11.81
N THR A 262 28.20 -5.08 11.48
CA THR A 262 27.59 -6.25 12.16
C THR A 262 28.06 -7.55 11.52
N PRO A 263 28.81 -8.39 12.21
CA PRO A 263 29.23 -9.70 11.70
C PRO A 263 28.03 -10.62 11.49
N GLY A 264 28.07 -11.45 10.43
CA GLY A 264 27.01 -12.43 10.13
C GLY A 264 25.78 -11.83 9.46
N LEU A 265 25.80 -10.53 9.11
CA LEU A 265 24.75 -9.90 8.33
C LEU A 265 24.97 -10.13 6.83
N VAL A 266 23.95 -10.63 6.15
CA VAL A 266 23.88 -10.79 4.70
C VAL A 266 22.88 -9.78 4.16
N THR A 267 23.30 -8.95 3.20
CA THR A 267 22.47 -7.97 2.49
C THR A 267 22.16 -8.47 1.10
N PHE A 268 20.90 -8.41 0.68
CA PHE A 268 20.47 -8.84 -0.65
C PHE A 268 20.25 -7.60 -1.52
N SER A 269 21.03 -7.48 -2.60
CA SER A 269 21.15 -6.23 -3.35
C SER A 269 20.10 -5.99 -4.43
N ASP A 270 19.37 -7.02 -4.84
CA ASP A 270 18.40 -6.97 -5.95
C ASP A 270 17.07 -7.58 -5.51
N VAL A 271 16.38 -6.85 -4.62
CA VAL A 271 15.10 -7.30 -4.07
C VAL A 271 14.02 -6.25 -4.27
N THR A 272 12.92 -6.67 -4.90
CA THR A 272 11.73 -5.84 -5.04
C THR A 272 10.55 -6.44 -4.27
N THR A 273 9.57 -5.60 -3.94
CA THR A 273 8.27 -6.07 -3.44
C THR A 273 7.30 -6.31 -4.60
N GLN A 274 6.20 -6.99 -4.33
CA GLN A 274 5.15 -7.26 -5.33
C GLN A 274 3.97 -6.29 -5.24
N SER A 275 3.99 -5.35 -4.32
CA SER A 275 2.96 -4.30 -4.18
C SER A 275 3.56 -3.07 -3.51
N ASN A 276 3.00 -1.90 -3.82
CA ASN A 276 3.35 -0.62 -3.22
C ASN A 276 2.34 -0.16 -2.16
N THR A 277 1.60 -1.10 -1.57
CA THR A 277 0.60 -0.82 -0.53
C THR A 277 0.73 -1.80 0.64
N THR A 278 0.75 -1.28 1.86
CA THR A 278 0.95 -2.02 3.10
C THR A 278 -0.07 -3.15 3.28
N HIS A 279 -1.35 -2.88 2.98
CA HIS A 279 -2.43 -3.87 3.16
C HIS A 279 -2.34 -5.08 2.20
N LYS A 280 -1.49 -5.04 1.17
CA LYS A 280 -1.15 -6.18 0.30
C LYS A 280 0.23 -6.74 0.64
N SER A 281 1.24 -5.88 0.76
CA SER A 281 2.64 -6.30 0.94
C SER A 281 2.86 -7.04 2.25
N VAL A 282 2.39 -6.49 3.38
CA VAL A 282 2.59 -7.14 4.69
C VAL A 282 1.90 -8.50 4.78
N PRO A 283 0.62 -8.67 4.35
CA PRO A 283 0.02 -10.00 4.29
C PRO A 283 0.78 -10.99 3.39
N MET A 284 1.32 -10.55 2.25
CA MET A 284 2.15 -11.43 1.40
C MET A 284 3.47 -11.81 2.07
N LEU A 285 4.09 -10.93 2.88
CA LEU A 285 5.28 -11.27 3.67
C LEU A 285 4.97 -12.31 4.76
N LEU A 286 3.77 -12.25 5.35
CA LEU A 286 3.34 -13.11 6.45
C LEU A 286 2.68 -14.42 6.01
N SER A 287 2.42 -14.62 4.71
CA SER A 287 1.66 -15.77 4.20
C SER A 287 2.29 -16.38 2.96
N LEU A 288 1.62 -17.36 2.38
CA LEU A 288 1.96 -17.95 1.08
C LEU A 288 1.41 -17.19 -0.11
N ALA A 289 0.65 -16.12 0.14
CA ALA A 289 0.10 -15.29 -0.92
C ALA A 289 1.23 -14.57 -1.67
N SER A 290 1.07 -14.45 -2.97
CA SER A 290 1.98 -13.72 -3.85
C SER A 290 1.18 -13.03 -4.95
N ALA A 291 1.80 -12.19 -5.76
CA ALA A 291 1.11 -11.56 -6.88
C ALA A 291 0.47 -12.59 -7.82
N SER A 292 1.12 -13.74 -8.05
CA SER A 292 0.58 -14.81 -8.91
C SER A 292 -0.55 -15.63 -8.29
N ASP A 293 -0.69 -15.59 -6.95
CA ASP A 293 -1.71 -16.37 -6.23
C ASP A 293 -2.13 -15.64 -4.95
N PHE A 294 -2.73 -14.47 -5.12
CA PHE A 294 -3.15 -13.62 -4.01
C PHE A 294 -4.42 -14.13 -3.32
N GLU A 295 -5.25 -14.90 -4.02
CA GLU A 295 -6.48 -15.47 -3.46
C GLU A 295 -6.25 -16.40 -2.26
N ARG A 296 -5.06 -17.00 -2.14
CA ARG A 296 -4.65 -17.80 -0.98
C ARG A 296 -4.81 -17.05 0.34
N LEU A 297 -4.60 -15.74 0.32
CA LEU A 297 -4.73 -14.90 1.51
C LEU A 297 -6.10 -15.03 2.18
N PHE A 298 -7.16 -15.27 1.41
CA PHE A 298 -8.52 -15.34 1.94
C PHE A 298 -8.88 -16.68 2.58
N HIS A 299 -8.03 -17.73 2.41
CA HIS A 299 -8.35 -19.09 2.81
C HIS A 299 -7.27 -19.79 3.62
N GLU A 300 -6.04 -19.25 3.62
CA GLU A 300 -4.88 -19.86 4.27
C GLU A 300 -4.44 -19.03 5.48
N LYS A 301 -3.69 -19.67 6.38
CA LYS A 301 -3.10 -19.02 7.54
C LYS A 301 -1.68 -18.53 7.24
N GLY A 302 -1.12 -17.74 8.17
CA GLY A 302 0.20 -17.13 8.01
C GLY A 302 1.34 -17.91 8.68
N ILE A 303 2.53 -17.33 8.60
CA ILE A 303 3.78 -17.90 9.09
C ILE A 303 3.75 -18.17 10.60
N LEU A 304 3.07 -17.36 11.39
CA LEU A 304 2.91 -17.55 12.82
C LEU A 304 2.22 -18.90 13.12
N GLN A 305 1.21 -19.27 12.34
CA GLN A 305 0.58 -20.57 12.47
C GLN A 305 1.52 -21.72 12.06
N ALA A 306 2.31 -21.54 10.99
CA ALA A 306 3.25 -22.57 10.54
C ALA A 306 4.30 -22.87 11.61
N LEU A 307 4.90 -21.82 12.19
CA LEU A 307 5.90 -21.98 13.26
C LEU A 307 5.27 -22.57 14.55
N ARG A 308 4.03 -22.17 14.88
CA ARG A 308 3.31 -22.74 16.02
C ARG A 308 3.03 -24.22 15.85
N GLU A 309 2.63 -24.68 14.68
CA GLU A 309 2.45 -26.11 14.38
C GLU A 309 3.76 -26.90 14.52
N ALA A 310 4.90 -26.26 14.23
CA ALA A 310 6.23 -26.83 14.41
C ALA A 310 6.78 -26.73 15.85
N GLY A 311 5.96 -26.30 16.81
CA GLY A 311 6.31 -26.29 18.24
C GLY A 311 6.99 -25.00 18.72
N PHE A 312 7.05 -23.94 17.92
CA PHE A 312 7.52 -22.64 18.38
C PHE A 312 6.42 -21.91 19.15
N HIS A 313 6.80 -21.27 20.24
CA HIS A 313 5.99 -20.22 20.82
C HIS A 313 6.09 -18.96 19.93
N THR A 314 4.95 -18.40 19.59
CA THR A 314 4.88 -17.34 18.58
C THR A 314 4.42 -16.02 19.18
N VAL A 315 5.08 -14.93 18.79
CA VAL A 315 4.77 -13.57 19.25
C VAL A 315 4.64 -12.63 18.08
N PHE A 316 3.62 -11.78 18.09
CA PHE A 316 3.45 -10.67 17.14
C PHE A 316 3.40 -9.33 17.90
N LEU A 317 4.32 -8.44 17.61
CA LEU A 317 4.37 -7.10 18.17
C LEU A 317 4.28 -6.07 17.05
N SER A 318 3.31 -5.18 17.14
CA SER A 318 3.15 -4.10 16.16
C SER A 318 3.27 -2.73 16.83
N ASN A 319 4.09 -1.85 16.25
CA ASN A 319 4.10 -0.42 16.57
C ASN A 319 3.12 0.39 15.72
N GLN A 320 2.29 -0.27 14.91
CA GLN A 320 1.18 0.35 14.20
C GLN A 320 -0.14 0.14 14.94
N ARG A 321 -1.18 0.88 14.55
CA ARG A 321 -2.52 0.68 15.10
C ARG A 321 -3.21 -0.48 14.37
N PRO A 322 -4.01 -1.29 15.08
CA PRO A 322 -4.84 -2.28 14.39
C PRO A 322 -5.85 -1.57 13.47
N ASN A 323 -6.10 -2.16 12.32
CA ASN A 323 -6.99 -1.60 11.31
C ASN A 323 -8.01 -2.61 10.76
N HIS A 324 -8.16 -3.77 11.45
CA HIS A 324 -9.06 -4.87 11.08
C HIS A 324 -8.82 -5.44 9.67
N SER A 325 -7.57 -5.39 9.21
CA SER A 325 -7.13 -5.98 7.95
C SER A 325 -6.50 -7.36 8.12
N PHE A 326 -6.02 -7.93 7.02
CA PHE A 326 -5.25 -9.18 7.04
C PHE A 326 -3.98 -9.10 7.88
N ILE A 327 -3.40 -7.92 8.08
CA ILE A 327 -2.24 -7.72 8.96
C ILE A 327 -2.60 -8.15 10.38
N ASP A 328 -3.73 -7.65 10.89
CA ASP A 328 -4.22 -7.99 12.22
C ASP A 328 -4.63 -9.47 12.29
N PHE A 329 -5.37 -9.97 11.30
CA PHE A 329 -5.84 -11.35 11.30
C PHE A 329 -4.70 -12.37 11.27
N LEU A 330 -3.61 -12.07 10.56
CA LEU A 330 -2.42 -12.92 10.53
C LEU A 330 -1.60 -12.76 11.83
N GLY A 331 -1.46 -11.54 12.34
CA GLY A 331 -0.79 -11.26 13.61
C GLY A 331 -1.48 -11.92 14.82
N GLU A 332 -2.82 -11.88 14.85
CA GLU A 332 -3.64 -12.52 15.89
C GLU A 332 -3.54 -14.07 15.93
N GLN A 333 -2.89 -14.70 14.95
CA GLN A 333 -2.60 -16.14 14.97
C GLN A 333 -1.47 -16.50 15.94
N ALA A 334 -0.70 -15.51 16.43
CA ALA A 334 0.35 -15.72 17.42
C ALA A 334 -0.23 -16.15 18.77
N ASP A 335 0.59 -16.89 19.56
CA ASP A 335 0.25 -17.22 20.96
C ASP A 335 0.15 -15.96 21.82
N GLN A 336 1.00 -14.95 21.53
CA GLN A 336 0.97 -13.63 22.15
C GLN A 336 1.01 -12.55 21.07
N TRP A 337 0.08 -11.59 21.12
CA TRP A 337 0.13 -10.44 20.24
C TRP A 337 -0.20 -9.15 20.98
N LEU A 338 0.44 -8.06 20.54
CA LEU A 338 0.32 -6.73 21.13
C LEU A 338 0.50 -5.64 20.07
N PHE A 339 -0.43 -4.69 20.02
CA PHE A 339 -0.33 -3.44 19.27
C PHE A 339 0.04 -2.32 20.25
N LEU A 340 1.28 -1.83 20.19
CA LEU A 340 1.82 -0.89 21.17
C LEU A 340 1.01 0.40 21.28
N LYS A 341 0.68 1.00 20.14
CA LYS A 341 0.04 2.32 20.10
C LYS A 341 -1.35 2.38 20.72
N THR A 342 -2.06 1.29 20.76
CA THR A 342 -3.43 1.22 21.29
C THR A 342 -3.51 0.40 22.58
N GLY A 343 -2.51 -0.45 22.84
CA GLY A 343 -2.54 -1.41 23.92
C GLY A 343 -3.46 -2.62 23.65
N ASP A 344 -3.97 -2.75 22.41
CA ASP A 344 -4.75 -3.91 22.02
C ASP A 344 -3.87 -5.17 22.03
N ALA A 345 -4.33 -6.19 22.74
CA ALA A 345 -3.57 -7.43 22.92
C ALA A 345 -4.50 -8.57 23.32
N ASN A 346 -4.08 -9.82 23.03
CA ASN A 346 -4.72 -10.97 23.67
C ASN A 346 -4.33 -11.07 25.16
N PRO A 347 -5.00 -11.91 25.98
CA PRO A 347 -4.70 -12.02 27.40
C PRO A 347 -3.21 -12.29 27.71
N ALA A 348 -2.56 -13.15 26.92
CA ALA A 348 -1.15 -13.48 27.09
C ALA A 348 -0.22 -12.35 26.58
N GLY A 349 -0.64 -11.58 25.57
CA GLY A 349 0.08 -10.41 25.07
C GLY A 349 0.07 -9.23 26.05
N ARG A 350 -0.99 -9.07 26.84
CA ARG A 350 -1.08 -8.03 27.89
C ARG A 350 0.01 -8.16 28.95
N GLU A 351 0.53 -9.37 29.18
CA GLU A 351 1.66 -9.60 30.09
C GLU A 351 2.97 -8.99 29.56
N LEU A 352 3.04 -8.70 28.26
CA LEU A 352 4.19 -8.06 27.63
C LEU A 352 4.17 -6.55 27.74
N ALA A 353 2.99 -5.95 27.85
CA ALA A 353 2.85 -4.52 28.09
C ALA A 353 3.31 -4.19 29.53
N GLU A 354 4.18 -3.20 29.71
CA GLU A 354 4.16 -2.44 30.97
C GLU A 354 2.82 -1.74 31.05
N ALA A 355 2.34 -1.47 32.31
CA ALA A 355 1.08 -0.76 32.51
C ALA A 355 0.91 0.35 31.46
N PRO A 356 -0.32 0.58 30.92
CA PRO A 356 -0.54 1.43 29.75
C PRO A 356 0.19 2.74 29.96
N GLY A 357 1.36 2.81 29.38
CA GLY A 357 2.22 3.97 29.48
C GLY A 357 1.56 5.05 28.68
N LYS A 358 1.35 6.19 29.32
CA LYS A 358 1.11 7.54 28.79
C LYS A 358 0.72 7.55 27.31
N ASP A 359 -0.38 8.18 26.97
CA ASP A 359 -0.66 8.68 25.62
C ASP A 359 0.63 9.28 25.03
N GLY A 360 1.37 8.51 24.27
CA GLY A 360 2.72 8.89 23.83
C GLY A 360 3.02 8.36 22.45
N ASN A 361 3.79 9.12 21.69
CA ASN A 361 4.42 8.66 20.48
C ASN A 361 5.35 7.50 20.83
N TYR A 362 4.93 6.28 20.50
CA TYR A 362 5.81 5.11 20.54
C TYR A 362 6.70 5.12 19.31
N TYR A 363 7.99 4.94 19.54
CA TYR A 363 8.97 4.73 18.49
C TYR A 363 9.28 3.24 18.32
N ASP A 364 9.84 2.83 17.19
CA ASP A 364 10.14 1.42 16.94
C ASP A 364 11.13 0.82 17.95
N ALA A 365 12.02 1.64 18.53
CA ALA A 365 12.89 1.18 19.61
C ALA A 365 12.15 0.77 20.90
N ASP A 366 10.91 1.19 21.09
CA ASP A 366 10.09 0.78 22.24
C ASP A 366 9.67 -0.70 22.18
N LEU A 367 9.83 -1.33 21.00
CA LEU A 367 9.73 -2.79 20.85
C LEU A 367 10.88 -3.55 21.54
N LEU A 368 12.06 -2.92 21.69
CA LEU A 368 13.25 -3.59 22.22
C LEU A 368 13.14 -4.00 23.69
N PRO A 369 12.63 -3.18 24.63
CA PRO A 369 12.39 -3.62 26.00
C PRO A 369 11.37 -4.77 26.09
N ILE A 370 10.40 -4.84 25.17
CA ILE A 370 9.44 -5.96 25.12
C ILE A 370 10.15 -7.23 24.64
N LEU A 371 10.99 -7.11 23.64
CA LEU A 371 11.85 -8.21 23.18
C LEU A 371 12.73 -8.74 24.33
N ASP A 372 13.32 -7.85 25.16
CA ASP A 372 14.09 -8.27 26.36
C ASP A 372 13.23 -9.13 27.31
N ARG A 373 11.97 -8.74 27.56
CA ARG A 373 11.06 -9.52 28.42
C ARG A 373 10.73 -10.88 27.84
N ILE A 374 10.54 -10.98 26.52
CA ILE A 374 10.29 -12.26 25.84
C ILE A 374 11.51 -13.16 25.98
N LEU A 375 12.70 -12.67 25.64
CA LEU A 375 13.94 -13.41 25.68
C LEU A 375 14.33 -13.85 27.11
N ALA A 376 14.00 -13.04 28.13
CA ALA A 376 14.22 -13.38 29.55
C ALA A 376 13.46 -14.64 30.01
N ARG A 377 12.39 -15.04 29.32
CA ARG A 377 11.62 -16.26 29.60
C ARG A 377 12.38 -17.55 29.22
N LYS A 378 13.44 -17.44 28.42
CA LYS A 378 14.34 -18.54 28.01
C LYS A 378 13.58 -19.75 27.45
N ARG A 379 12.56 -19.51 26.62
CA ARG A 379 11.87 -20.59 25.91
C ARG A 379 12.85 -21.23 24.91
N LYS A 380 12.72 -22.53 24.71
CA LYS A 380 13.58 -23.26 23.80
C LYS A 380 13.39 -22.83 22.34
N LYS A 381 12.12 -22.72 21.91
CA LYS A 381 11.76 -22.37 20.54
C LYS A 381 10.85 -21.14 20.55
N GLU A 382 11.36 -20.04 20.03
CA GLU A 382 10.63 -18.76 19.98
C GLU A 382 10.67 -18.16 18.58
N PHE A 383 9.52 -17.74 18.06
CA PHE A 383 9.41 -17.00 16.82
C PHE A 383 8.69 -15.68 17.05
N ILE A 384 9.32 -14.58 16.69
CA ILE A 384 8.83 -13.24 16.98
C ILE A 384 8.71 -12.46 15.68
N VAL A 385 7.56 -11.88 15.42
CA VAL A 385 7.37 -10.89 14.36
C VAL A 385 7.31 -9.50 15.00
N LEU A 386 8.17 -8.59 14.52
CA LEU A 386 8.16 -7.18 14.86
C LEU A 386 7.67 -6.39 13.64
N HIS A 387 6.51 -5.77 13.75
CA HIS A 387 5.93 -4.91 12.72
C HIS A 387 6.16 -3.45 13.12
N THR A 388 7.07 -2.78 12.43
CA THR A 388 7.52 -1.42 12.75
C THR A 388 6.66 -0.37 12.06
N TYR A 389 6.77 0.89 12.51
CA TYR A 389 6.21 2.03 11.82
C TYR A 389 7.19 2.67 10.83
N GLY A 390 8.44 2.28 10.91
CA GLY A 390 9.51 2.48 9.94
C GLY A 390 9.69 3.91 9.45
N SER A 391 9.61 4.06 8.13
CA SER A 391 9.80 5.33 7.43
C SER A 391 8.49 5.93 6.91
N HIS A 392 7.34 5.54 7.48
CA HIS A 392 6.05 6.09 7.08
C HIS A 392 5.98 7.62 7.29
N PHE A 393 5.36 8.31 6.37
CA PHE A 393 5.10 9.76 6.47
C PHE A 393 4.17 10.04 7.69
N ASN A 394 4.34 11.12 8.50
CA ASN A 394 5.33 12.17 8.47
C ASN A 394 6.67 11.68 9.06
N TYR A 395 7.75 11.78 8.30
CA TYR A 395 9.06 11.20 8.65
C TYR A 395 9.61 11.71 10.00
N MET A 396 9.42 12.99 10.32
CA MET A 396 9.89 13.61 11.56
C MET A 396 9.35 12.97 12.84
N ASP A 397 8.20 12.29 12.73
CA ASP A 397 7.52 11.64 13.86
C ASP A 397 7.98 10.19 14.07
N ARG A 398 8.90 9.70 13.23
CA ARG A 398 9.37 8.30 13.27
C ARG A 398 10.63 8.10 14.11
N TYR A 399 11.28 9.15 14.56
CA TYR A 399 12.46 9.11 15.42
C TYR A 399 12.42 10.21 16.49
N PRO A 400 13.03 9.98 17.68
CA PRO A 400 13.18 11.02 18.68
C PRO A 400 14.02 12.18 18.15
N ARG A 401 13.63 13.43 18.41
CA ARG A 401 14.31 14.63 17.87
C ARG A 401 15.82 14.68 18.13
N GLN A 402 16.28 14.15 19.28
CA GLN A 402 17.72 14.03 19.58
C GLN A 402 18.45 13.04 18.69
N MET A 403 17.75 12.21 17.92
CA MET A 403 18.32 11.25 16.97
C MET A 403 18.41 11.80 15.55
N ALA A 404 17.91 13.01 15.30
CA ALA A 404 18.03 13.70 14.02
C ALA A 404 19.50 13.98 13.69
N HIS A 405 20.04 13.23 12.73
CA HIS A 405 21.44 13.34 12.30
C HIS A 405 21.61 14.25 11.08
N PHE A 406 20.72 14.10 10.12
CA PHE A 406 20.71 14.91 8.89
C PHE A 406 19.77 16.09 9.07
N GLN A 407 20.28 17.31 8.81
CA GLN A 407 19.54 18.56 9.04
C GLN A 407 19.82 19.57 7.91
N PRO A 408 18.92 20.53 7.66
CA PRO A 408 17.62 20.72 8.32
C PRO A 408 16.62 19.62 7.94
N ASP A 409 15.73 19.27 8.87
CA ASP A 409 14.66 18.26 8.71
C ASP A 409 13.29 18.78 9.16
N THR A 410 13.10 20.10 9.17
CA THR A 410 11.93 20.75 9.78
C THR A 410 10.84 21.17 8.80
N HIS A 411 11.17 21.35 7.52
CA HIS A 411 10.21 21.73 6.48
C HIS A 411 9.74 20.48 5.72
N CYS A 412 8.93 19.66 6.38
CA CYS A 412 8.47 18.38 5.83
C CYS A 412 7.05 18.44 5.22
N GLU A 413 6.58 19.63 4.83
CA GLU A 413 5.37 19.71 4.00
C GLU A 413 5.63 19.01 2.64
N ALA A 414 4.63 18.29 2.13
CA ALA A 414 4.69 17.55 0.86
C ALA A 414 4.77 18.49 -0.36
N LYS A 415 5.87 19.21 -0.47
CA LYS A 415 6.17 20.13 -1.56
C LYS A 415 7.55 19.83 -2.13
N LYS A 416 7.68 19.93 -3.45
CA LYS A 416 8.97 19.65 -4.14
C LYS A 416 10.11 20.55 -3.64
N GLU A 417 9.80 21.79 -3.30
CA GLU A 417 10.74 22.78 -2.77
C GLU A 417 11.37 22.33 -1.45
N ASN A 418 10.63 21.55 -0.66
CA ASN A 418 11.06 21.02 0.64
C ASN A 418 11.79 19.68 0.52
N ARG A 419 11.99 19.16 -0.71
CA ARG A 419 12.64 17.86 -0.92
C ARG A 419 13.96 17.67 -0.16
N PRO A 420 14.86 18.64 -0.04
CA PRO A 420 16.09 18.46 0.73
C PRO A 420 15.82 18.13 2.20
N ASP A 421 14.89 18.82 2.84
CA ASP A 421 14.50 18.60 4.24
C ASP A 421 13.76 17.26 4.39
N LEU A 422 12.86 16.93 3.42
CA LEU A 422 12.17 15.66 3.37
C LEU A 422 13.15 14.47 3.28
N ILE A 423 14.19 14.57 2.44
CA ILE A 423 15.24 13.54 2.34
C ILE A 423 16.05 13.48 3.65
N ASN A 424 16.34 14.60 4.29
CA ASN A 424 17.02 14.60 5.58
C ASN A 424 16.19 13.85 6.65
N ALA A 425 14.91 14.18 6.75
CA ALA A 425 13.99 13.52 7.67
C ALA A 425 13.83 12.02 7.34
N TYR A 426 13.70 11.68 6.06
CA TYR A 426 13.60 10.30 5.61
C TYR A 426 14.89 9.50 5.92
N ASP A 427 16.08 10.04 5.65
CA ASP A 427 17.33 9.38 5.96
C ASP A 427 17.55 9.23 7.48
N ASN A 428 16.99 10.13 8.29
CA ASN A 428 16.98 9.96 9.75
C ASN A 428 16.11 8.77 10.16
N THR A 429 14.99 8.47 9.48
CA THR A 429 14.19 7.27 9.75
C THR A 429 14.96 6.00 9.44
N ILE A 430 15.69 5.97 8.31
CA ILE A 430 16.55 4.83 7.93
C ILE A 430 17.67 4.62 8.97
N ARG A 431 18.27 5.71 9.42
CA ARG A 431 19.29 5.67 10.47
C ARG A 431 18.72 5.20 11.82
N TYR A 432 17.46 5.52 12.10
CA TYR A 432 16.78 5.02 13.29
C TYR A 432 16.41 3.53 13.16
N THR A 433 16.03 3.08 11.97
CA THR A 433 15.85 1.66 11.65
C THR A 433 17.17 0.88 11.85
N ASP A 434 18.32 1.42 11.45
CA ASP A 434 19.64 0.84 11.71
C ASP A 434 19.88 0.62 13.22
N LEU A 435 19.50 1.59 14.06
CA LEU A 435 19.58 1.44 15.51
C LEU A 435 18.68 0.33 16.03
N VAL A 436 17.44 0.26 15.56
CA VAL A 436 16.46 -0.75 16.00
C VAL A 436 16.94 -2.15 15.62
N LEU A 437 17.29 -2.36 14.35
CA LEU A 437 17.73 -3.66 13.87
C LEU A 437 19.03 -4.13 14.54
N SER A 438 20.01 -3.23 14.71
CA SER A 438 21.23 -3.57 15.47
C SER A 438 20.91 -3.89 16.92
N GLY A 439 19.94 -3.22 17.53
CA GLY A 439 19.45 -3.50 18.88
C GLY A 439 18.78 -4.88 18.99
N VAL A 440 18.06 -5.35 17.98
CA VAL A 440 17.51 -6.72 17.90
C VAL A 440 18.66 -7.73 17.81
N ILE A 441 19.61 -7.52 16.90
CA ILE A 441 20.76 -8.42 16.70
C ILE A 441 21.59 -8.54 17.97
N GLU A 442 21.84 -7.45 18.66
CA GLU A 442 22.61 -7.45 19.92
C GLU A 442 21.92 -8.32 21.00
N ARG A 443 20.59 -8.26 21.11
CA ARG A 443 19.80 -9.08 22.05
C ARG A 443 19.85 -10.56 21.70
N LEU A 444 19.68 -10.87 20.41
CA LEU A 444 19.78 -12.25 19.93
C LEU A 444 21.19 -12.82 20.13
N SER A 445 22.23 -12.04 19.88
CA SER A 445 23.62 -12.46 20.10
C SER A 445 23.91 -12.78 21.56
N ARG A 446 23.30 -12.03 22.49
CA ARG A 446 23.47 -12.27 23.95
C ARG A 446 22.62 -13.44 24.46
N HIS A 447 21.51 -13.72 23.81
CA HIS A 447 20.62 -14.81 24.23
C HIS A 447 21.31 -16.17 24.13
N GLY A 448 22.19 -16.37 23.15
CA GLY A 448 22.84 -17.66 22.86
C GLY A 448 21.92 -18.61 22.07
N GLY A 449 22.45 -19.77 21.69
CA GLY A 449 21.71 -20.74 20.86
C GLY A 449 21.67 -20.32 19.37
N MET A 450 20.86 -21.04 18.60
CA MET A 450 20.61 -20.72 17.19
C MET A 450 19.69 -19.50 17.11
N SER A 451 20.17 -18.42 16.50
CA SER A 451 19.36 -17.21 16.35
C SER A 451 19.54 -16.62 14.95
N ALA A 452 18.43 -16.10 14.41
CA ALA A 452 18.47 -15.35 13.16
C ALA A 452 17.45 -14.21 13.18
N MET A 453 17.73 -13.17 12.41
CA MET A 453 16.83 -12.07 12.11
C MET A 453 16.70 -11.90 10.60
N LEU A 454 15.48 -11.83 10.10
CA LEU A 454 15.16 -11.38 8.76
C LEU A 454 14.51 -10.03 8.84
N TYR A 455 14.96 -9.07 8.03
CA TYR A 455 14.32 -7.76 7.87
C TYR A 455 14.06 -7.49 6.39
N THR A 456 12.88 -7.00 6.09
CA THR A 456 12.54 -6.39 4.80
C THR A 456 11.48 -5.31 5.02
N SER A 457 11.49 -4.28 4.18
CA SER A 457 10.36 -3.35 4.13
C SER A 457 9.23 -3.95 3.29
N ASP A 458 8.03 -3.54 3.57
CA ASP A 458 6.84 -3.90 2.82
C ASP A 458 6.84 -3.26 1.42
N HIS A 459 7.16 -1.97 1.32
CA HIS A 459 7.41 -1.21 0.09
C HIS A 459 8.36 -0.03 0.39
N GLY A 460 8.70 0.72 -0.65
CA GLY A 460 9.43 1.97 -0.54
C GLY A 460 8.51 3.19 -0.73
N GLU A 461 9.08 4.33 -1.14
CA GLU A 461 8.37 5.59 -1.23
C GLU A 461 8.95 6.54 -2.27
N ASN A 462 8.10 7.36 -2.90
CA ASN A 462 8.52 8.48 -3.74
C ASN A 462 8.72 9.74 -2.89
N ILE A 463 9.79 10.48 -3.14
CA ILE A 463 10.08 11.76 -2.47
C ILE A 463 10.50 12.79 -3.53
N PHE A 464 9.63 13.03 -4.53
CA PHE A 464 9.90 13.93 -5.66
C PHE A 464 11.23 13.61 -6.37
N ASP A 465 11.51 12.33 -6.62
CA ASP A 465 12.82 11.84 -7.04
C ASP A 465 13.16 12.21 -8.48
N ASP A 466 12.17 12.23 -9.36
CA ASP A 466 12.35 12.38 -10.80
C ASP A 466 11.41 13.45 -11.41
N SER A 467 11.27 13.42 -12.73
CA SER A 467 10.41 14.34 -13.49
C SER A 467 8.91 14.12 -13.24
N HIS A 468 8.51 12.94 -12.76
CA HIS A 468 7.10 12.60 -12.47
C HIS A 468 6.60 13.27 -11.20
N LYS A 469 7.51 13.75 -10.34
CA LYS A 469 7.20 14.51 -9.11
C LYS A 469 6.24 13.78 -8.18
N LEU A 470 6.35 12.45 -8.12
CA LEU A 470 5.54 11.65 -7.21
C LEU A 470 5.99 11.86 -5.77
N PHE A 471 5.04 11.76 -4.87
CA PHE A 471 5.26 11.79 -3.44
C PHE A 471 4.41 10.71 -2.78
N LEU A 472 4.92 10.09 -1.71
CA LEU A 472 4.33 8.93 -1.03
C LEU A 472 4.34 7.66 -1.90
N HIS A 473 3.54 6.69 -1.49
CA HIS A 473 3.34 5.38 -2.10
C HIS A 473 1.88 5.17 -2.52
N ALA A 474 1.52 3.96 -2.90
CA ALA A 474 0.19 3.60 -3.38
C ALA A 474 -0.23 4.35 -4.66
N SER A 475 0.75 4.79 -5.46
CA SER A 475 0.45 5.35 -6.76
C SER A 475 -0.10 4.27 -7.69
N PRO A 476 -1.05 4.60 -8.58
CA PRO A 476 -1.65 3.62 -9.50
C PRO A 476 -0.65 2.90 -10.41
N ARG A 477 0.51 3.52 -10.62
CA ARG A 477 1.68 2.93 -11.28
C ARG A 477 2.84 3.02 -10.32
N ALA A 478 3.31 1.87 -9.88
CA ALA A 478 4.41 1.80 -8.93
C ALA A 478 5.74 2.18 -9.58
N SER A 479 6.52 3.01 -8.89
CA SER A 479 7.86 3.39 -9.30
C SER A 479 8.91 2.42 -8.75
N GLU A 480 10.13 2.48 -9.27
CA GLU A 480 11.27 1.77 -8.70
C GLU A 480 11.54 2.18 -7.24
N TYR A 481 11.24 3.44 -6.88
CA TYR A 481 11.38 3.97 -5.51
C TYR A 481 10.41 3.32 -4.52
N GLU A 482 9.24 2.88 -4.99
CA GLU A 482 8.26 2.17 -4.19
C GLU A 482 8.54 0.67 -4.12
N LEU A 483 9.16 0.08 -5.16
CA LEU A 483 9.29 -1.37 -5.29
C LEU A 483 10.64 -1.92 -4.82
N HIS A 484 11.75 -1.17 -4.92
CA HIS A 484 13.07 -1.64 -4.50
C HIS A 484 13.24 -1.49 -2.98
N VAL A 485 13.20 -2.62 -2.28
CA VAL A 485 13.19 -2.69 -0.80
C VAL A 485 14.45 -3.34 -0.23
N PRO A 486 14.88 -2.95 0.98
CA PRO A 486 15.96 -3.65 1.67
C PRO A 486 15.53 -5.06 2.08
N PHE A 487 16.47 -6.01 1.97
CA PHE A 487 16.28 -7.36 2.46
C PHE A 487 17.58 -7.81 3.15
N LEU A 488 17.50 -8.06 4.46
CA LEU A 488 18.65 -8.38 5.31
C LEU A 488 18.38 -9.68 6.07
N VAL A 489 19.39 -10.53 6.17
CA VAL A 489 19.33 -11.70 7.06
C VAL A 489 20.61 -11.71 7.91
N TRP A 490 20.43 -11.73 9.22
CA TRP A 490 21.50 -11.94 10.17
C TRP A 490 21.38 -13.32 10.83
N THR A 491 22.51 -13.98 11.06
CA THR A 491 22.58 -15.27 11.74
C THR A 491 23.66 -15.29 12.80
N SER A 492 23.37 -15.89 13.97
CA SER A 492 24.34 -16.05 15.04
C SER A 492 25.46 -17.03 14.64
N GLN A 493 26.61 -16.95 15.33
CA GLN A 493 27.69 -17.93 15.13
C GLN A 493 27.23 -19.37 15.40
N SER A 494 26.41 -19.58 16.45
CA SER A 494 25.82 -20.87 16.76
C SER A 494 24.99 -21.39 15.59
N PHE A 495 24.16 -20.53 14.97
CA PHE A 495 23.39 -20.90 13.78
C PHE A 495 24.29 -21.29 12.61
N GLN A 496 25.31 -20.48 12.31
CA GLN A 496 26.24 -20.77 11.20
C GLN A 496 27.01 -22.09 11.37
N HIS A 497 27.29 -22.46 12.62
CA HIS A 497 27.94 -23.75 12.93
C HIS A 497 26.97 -24.93 12.81
N GLN A 498 25.73 -24.80 13.21
CA GLN A 498 24.73 -25.87 13.21
C GLN A 498 24.05 -26.04 11.87
N GLU A 499 23.83 -24.93 11.15
CA GLU A 499 23.17 -24.87 9.85
C GLU A 499 24.08 -24.23 8.75
N PRO A 500 25.28 -24.79 8.52
CA PRO A 500 26.27 -24.20 7.60
C PRO A 500 25.75 -24.16 6.16
N ALA A 501 24.93 -25.11 5.74
CA ALA A 501 24.35 -25.15 4.41
C ALA A 501 23.39 -23.97 4.16
N VAL A 502 22.57 -23.64 5.16
CA VAL A 502 21.65 -22.49 5.12
C VAL A 502 22.44 -21.19 5.10
N ALA A 503 23.45 -21.03 5.99
CA ALA A 503 24.29 -19.85 6.03
C ALA A 503 25.06 -19.61 4.71
N GLN A 504 25.57 -20.69 4.10
CA GLN A 504 26.25 -20.64 2.80
C GLN A 504 25.28 -20.28 1.69
N ALA A 505 24.05 -20.82 1.68
CA ALA A 505 23.03 -20.51 0.68
C ALA A 505 22.63 -19.03 0.74
N LEU A 506 22.40 -18.47 1.92
CA LEU A 506 22.12 -17.04 2.11
C LEU A 506 23.22 -16.17 1.49
N SER A 507 24.49 -16.50 1.78
CA SER A 507 25.63 -15.76 1.22
C SER A 507 25.73 -15.91 -0.31
N ALA A 508 25.48 -17.09 -0.86
CA ALA A 508 25.56 -17.38 -2.29
C ALA A 508 24.43 -16.69 -3.08
N ASN A 509 23.26 -16.52 -2.48
CA ASN A 509 22.09 -15.95 -3.13
C ASN A 509 22.00 -14.41 -3.01
N ARG A 510 22.91 -13.75 -2.28
CA ARG A 510 22.82 -12.31 -1.93
C ARG A 510 22.74 -11.33 -3.11
N HIS A 511 23.20 -11.73 -4.28
CA HIS A 511 23.16 -10.90 -5.50
C HIS A 511 22.17 -11.41 -6.55
N LYS A 512 21.38 -12.42 -6.21
CA LYS A 512 20.35 -12.91 -7.10
C LYS A 512 19.10 -12.06 -6.96
N GLN A 513 18.46 -11.82 -8.11
CA GLN A 513 17.16 -11.16 -8.16
C GLN A 513 16.11 -11.92 -7.34
N ALA A 514 15.34 -11.20 -6.52
CA ALA A 514 14.31 -11.76 -5.68
C ALA A 514 13.12 -10.80 -5.50
N GLN A 515 12.01 -11.34 -5.03
CA GLN A 515 10.88 -10.54 -4.55
C GLN A 515 10.62 -10.87 -3.08
N SER A 516 10.64 -9.83 -2.22
CA SER A 516 10.54 -9.97 -0.77
C SER A 516 9.25 -10.69 -0.36
N SER A 517 8.11 -10.28 -0.90
CA SER A 517 6.79 -10.84 -0.60
C SER A 517 6.61 -12.30 -1.05
N ARG A 518 7.42 -12.77 -2.00
CA ARG A 518 7.45 -14.18 -2.42
C ARG A 518 8.45 -14.99 -1.60
N SER A 519 9.62 -14.42 -1.30
CA SER A 519 10.75 -15.16 -0.74
C SER A 519 10.79 -15.17 0.80
N ALA A 520 10.26 -14.13 1.48
CA ALA A 520 10.42 -13.98 2.93
C ALA A 520 9.83 -15.16 3.70
N PHE A 521 8.60 -15.58 3.38
CA PHE A 521 7.93 -16.71 4.02
C PHE A 521 8.77 -18.00 3.92
N HIS A 522 9.19 -18.37 2.71
CA HIS A 522 9.97 -19.60 2.47
C HIS A 522 11.37 -19.53 3.07
N THR A 523 11.99 -18.35 3.06
CA THR A 523 13.30 -18.11 3.67
C THR A 523 13.23 -18.29 5.18
N MET A 524 12.20 -17.76 5.84
CA MET A 524 12.01 -17.94 7.27
C MET A 524 11.72 -19.38 7.65
N LEU A 525 10.92 -20.11 6.87
CA LEU A 525 10.70 -21.55 7.11
C LEU A 525 11.99 -22.35 6.99
N ASN A 526 12.87 -22.04 6.03
CA ASN A 526 14.18 -22.69 5.91
C ASN A 526 15.11 -22.35 7.07
N ILE A 527 15.18 -21.08 7.47
CA ILE A 527 15.96 -20.64 8.63
C ILE A 527 15.48 -21.37 9.90
N GLY A 528 14.17 -21.48 10.10
CA GLY A 528 13.58 -22.19 11.24
C GLY A 528 13.64 -23.72 11.16
N GLY A 529 14.18 -24.29 10.08
CA GLY A 529 14.19 -25.75 9.89
C GLY A 529 12.78 -26.36 9.81
N ILE A 530 11.81 -25.63 9.21
CA ILE A 530 10.42 -26.06 9.16
C ILE A 530 10.15 -26.88 7.91
N SER A 531 9.72 -28.12 8.10
CA SER A 531 9.29 -29.02 7.02
C SER A 531 7.78 -28.95 6.86
N THR A 532 7.33 -28.60 5.67
CA THR A 532 5.92 -28.61 5.27
C THR A 532 5.83 -28.75 3.75
N ARG A 533 4.74 -29.33 3.24
CA ARG A 533 4.47 -29.41 1.80
C ARG A 533 4.35 -28.03 1.11
N PHE A 534 4.15 -26.98 1.88
CA PHE A 534 3.99 -25.61 1.38
C PHE A 534 5.32 -24.86 1.25
N ARG A 535 6.42 -25.33 1.87
CA ARG A 535 7.74 -24.71 1.70
C ARG A 535 8.30 -25.04 0.33
N GLN A 536 8.68 -24.01 -0.41
CA GLN A 536 9.26 -24.14 -1.74
C GLN A 536 10.73 -23.74 -1.72
N GLU A 537 11.62 -24.72 -1.94
CA GLU A 537 13.08 -24.52 -1.90
C GLU A 537 13.57 -23.53 -2.95
N HIS A 538 12.94 -23.50 -4.12
CA HIS A 538 13.34 -22.61 -5.21
C HIS A 538 12.89 -21.14 -4.98
N GLU A 539 12.09 -20.85 -3.96
CA GLU A 539 11.67 -19.51 -3.57
C GLU A 539 12.39 -19.01 -2.32
N SER A 540 13.11 -19.88 -1.62
CA SER A 540 13.84 -19.56 -0.40
C SER A 540 15.26 -19.09 -0.68
N LEU A 541 15.60 -17.88 -0.27
CA LEU A 541 16.97 -17.35 -0.32
C LEU A 541 17.94 -18.10 0.60
N ALA A 542 17.41 -18.85 1.56
CA ALA A 542 18.15 -19.73 2.46
C ALA A 542 18.37 -21.16 1.90
N SER A 543 18.02 -21.38 0.62
CA SER A 543 18.18 -22.67 -0.06
C SER A 543 19.17 -22.60 -1.21
N PRO A 544 20.03 -23.62 -1.40
CA PRO A 544 20.89 -23.70 -2.58
C PRO A 544 20.09 -23.92 -3.88
N ALA A 545 18.84 -24.37 -3.78
CA ALA A 545 17.93 -24.56 -4.90
C ALA A 545 17.25 -23.27 -5.36
N TYR A 546 17.49 -22.12 -4.70
CA TYR A 546 16.89 -20.85 -5.06
C TYR A 546 17.12 -20.48 -6.52
N ARG A 547 16.05 -20.06 -7.19
CA ARG A 547 16.07 -19.60 -8.57
C ARG A 547 15.27 -18.32 -8.71
N PRO A 548 15.84 -17.26 -9.35
CA PRO A 548 15.07 -16.08 -9.71
C PRO A 548 13.83 -16.46 -10.54
N ALA A 549 12.73 -15.79 -10.28
CA ALA A 549 11.49 -15.93 -11.03
C ALA A 549 11.17 -14.61 -11.73
N PRO A 550 10.25 -14.60 -12.72
CA PRO A 550 9.77 -13.36 -13.32
C PRO A 550 9.28 -12.39 -12.25
N LEU A 551 9.68 -11.13 -12.36
CA LEU A 551 9.23 -10.09 -11.44
C LEU A 551 7.78 -9.75 -11.75
N LEU A 552 6.91 -9.98 -10.78
CA LEU A 552 5.48 -9.69 -10.87
C LEU A 552 5.11 -8.56 -9.91
N TYR A 553 4.10 -7.81 -10.29
CA TYR A 553 3.47 -6.79 -9.48
C TYR A 553 1.97 -7.09 -9.39
N LEU A 554 1.41 -6.93 -8.21
CA LEU A 554 -0.01 -7.08 -7.93
C LEU A 554 -0.69 -5.72 -8.10
N ASN A 555 -1.38 -5.53 -9.21
CA ASN A 555 -2.05 -4.27 -9.50
C ASN A 555 -3.27 -4.02 -8.58
N ASP A 556 -3.91 -2.89 -8.74
CA ASP A 556 -5.09 -2.48 -7.95
C ASP A 556 -6.27 -3.47 -8.08
N HIS A 557 -6.40 -4.15 -9.21
CA HIS A 557 -7.43 -5.17 -9.43
C HIS A 557 -7.05 -6.57 -8.94
N ASN A 558 -5.94 -6.73 -8.21
CA ASN A 558 -5.37 -8.00 -7.79
C ASN A 558 -5.01 -8.93 -8.96
N GLU A 559 -4.59 -8.35 -10.07
CA GLU A 559 -4.05 -9.08 -11.20
C GLU A 559 -2.52 -9.03 -11.16
N ALA A 560 -1.88 -10.17 -11.41
CA ALA A 560 -0.44 -10.23 -11.54
C ALA A 560 -0.03 -9.72 -12.92
N ILE A 561 0.73 -8.64 -12.94
CA ILE A 561 1.33 -8.11 -14.18
C ILE A 561 2.85 -8.14 -14.07
N PRO A 562 3.58 -8.21 -15.21
CA PRO A 562 5.03 -8.03 -15.20
C PRO A 562 5.41 -6.71 -14.53
N GLN A 563 6.42 -6.73 -13.67
CA GLN A 563 6.86 -5.50 -12.97
C GLN A 563 7.34 -4.43 -13.96
N SER A 564 7.85 -4.83 -15.13
CA SER A 564 8.22 -3.90 -16.21
C SER A 564 7.04 -3.12 -16.79
N GLU A 565 5.79 -3.55 -16.55
CA GLU A 565 4.58 -2.89 -17.06
C GLU A 565 4.00 -1.90 -16.03
N CYS A 566 4.46 -1.90 -14.78
CA CYS A 566 3.95 -0.99 -13.74
C CYS A 566 4.76 0.29 -13.58
N GLY A 567 5.98 0.35 -14.11
CA GLY A 567 6.86 1.51 -14.01
C GLY A 567 6.45 2.68 -14.91
N PHE A 568 7.14 3.80 -14.71
CA PHE A 568 7.10 5.00 -15.54
C PHE A 568 8.18 4.94 -16.58
#